data_ad093d70ed65bff007c728888682151f
#
_entry.id   ad093d70ed65bff007c728888682151f
#
_cell.length_a   1.000
_cell.length_b   1.000
_cell.length_c   1.000
_cell.angle_alpha   90.00
_cell.angle_beta   90.00
_cell.angle_gamma   90.00
#
_symmetry.space_group_name_H-M   'P 1'
#
loop_
_entity.id
_entity.type
_entity.pdbx_description
1 polymer ?
#
loop_
_entity_poly.entity_id
_entity_poly.type
_entity_poly.pdbx_seq_one_letter_code
_entity_poly.pdbx_strand_id
1 'polypeptide(L)'
;IRKPMGMRVSGKRLWVNNITEIIGINLDEPSDRIIYSIDDAILLNDLATDSSGYAYLSDSTNSRVVRVDLATGENSTYMSTLPSSPNGLLVHGDRLYIASWGIMSEQPEERAEWITKTAGDLYWVSLKESEKVRHIVASELGNLDGVEIDQKGNIYVSDWENGKLYKISSSNKTVIELGQYKQGLADLGLNSLTGELVLPIMLSSEVLFY
;
A
#
# COMPACT_ATOMS: atom_id res chain seq x y z
N ILE A 1 -15.91 11.33 -5.18
CA ILE A 1 -15.14 10.30 -4.42
C ILE A 1 -15.96 9.95 -3.19
N ARG A 2 -16.23 8.66 -2.95
CA ARG A 2 -17.06 8.21 -1.82
C ARG A 2 -16.21 7.87 -0.60
N LYS A 3 -15.17 7.07 -0.81
CA LYS A 3 -14.26 6.58 0.23
C LYS A 3 -12.85 6.53 -0.37
N PRO A 4 -12.14 7.67 -0.43
CA PRO A 4 -10.78 7.69 -0.92
C PRO A 4 -9.87 6.89 0.04
N MET A 5 -9.05 6.05 -0.54
CA MET A 5 -8.04 5.24 0.14
C MET A 5 -6.65 5.66 -0.36
N GLY A 6 -5.78 4.73 -0.67
CA GLY A 6 -4.45 5.03 -1.19
C GLY A 6 -4.47 5.89 -2.47
N MET A 7 -3.41 6.68 -2.66
CA MET A 7 -3.28 7.59 -3.79
C MET A 7 -1.83 7.72 -4.26
N ARG A 8 -1.64 7.86 -5.59
CA ARG A 8 -0.33 8.09 -6.21
C ARG A 8 -0.43 9.06 -7.38
N VAL A 9 0.59 9.88 -7.55
CA VAL A 9 0.75 10.69 -8.75
C VAL A 9 1.48 9.89 -9.81
N SER A 10 0.92 9.83 -11.02
CA SER A 10 1.56 9.26 -12.21
C SER A 10 1.30 10.17 -13.40
N GLY A 11 2.37 10.63 -14.02
CA GLY A 11 2.30 11.65 -15.06
C GLY A 11 1.65 12.93 -14.55
N LYS A 12 0.61 13.39 -15.24
CA LYS A 12 -0.17 14.57 -14.87
C LYS A 12 -1.44 14.25 -14.08
N ARG A 13 -1.59 13.04 -13.55
CA ARG A 13 -2.79 12.63 -12.82
C ARG A 13 -2.48 12.15 -11.42
N LEU A 14 -3.35 12.55 -10.49
CA LEU A 14 -3.49 11.91 -9.19
C LEU A 14 -4.47 10.74 -9.33
N TRP A 15 -4.01 9.54 -9.12
CA TRP A 15 -4.83 8.34 -9.08
C TRP A 15 -5.22 8.02 -7.65
N VAL A 16 -6.50 7.72 -7.43
CA VAL A 16 -7.09 7.51 -6.10
C VAL A 16 -7.94 6.26 -6.14
N ASN A 17 -7.73 5.34 -5.21
CA ASN A 17 -8.63 4.22 -4.97
C ASN A 17 -9.94 4.71 -4.34
N ASN A 18 -11.08 4.16 -4.80
CA ASN A 18 -12.42 4.51 -4.33
C ASN A 18 -13.32 3.26 -4.25
N ILE A 19 -13.05 2.40 -3.28
CA ILE A 19 -13.74 1.11 -3.00
C ILE A 19 -13.50 0.07 -4.10
N THR A 20 -14.19 0.19 -5.25
CA THR A 20 -14.16 -0.79 -6.35
C THR A 20 -13.73 -0.17 -7.68
N GLU A 21 -13.29 1.06 -7.64
CA GLU A 21 -12.87 1.82 -8.82
C GLU A 21 -11.62 2.64 -8.52
N ILE A 22 -10.88 3.05 -9.55
CA ILE A 22 -9.84 4.07 -9.44
C ILE A 22 -10.25 5.31 -10.20
N ILE A 23 -9.87 6.46 -9.66
CA ILE A 23 -10.18 7.77 -10.22
C ILE A 23 -8.88 8.49 -10.54
N GLY A 24 -8.67 8.82 -11.81
CA GLY A 24 -7.55 9.63 -12.28
C GLY A 24 -7.97 11.10 -12.42
N ILE A 25 -7.44 11.97 -11.58
CA ILE A 25 -7.74 13.41 -11.54
C ILE A 25 -6.59 14.16 -12.19
N ASN A 26 -6.85 14.95 -13.24
CA ASN A 26 -5.83 15.78 -13.87
C ASN A 26 -5.40 16.89 -12.90
N LEU A 27 -4.09 17.01 -12.65
CA LEU A 27 -3.54 17.99 -11.71
C LEU A 27 -3.62 19.43 -12.22
N ASP A 28 -3.59 19.64 -13.55
CA ASP A 28 -3.72 20.96 -14.17
C ASP A 28 -5.20 21.37 -14.29
N GLU A 29 -6.12 20.41 -14.46
CA GLU A 29 -7.57 20.62 -14.60
C GLU A 29 -8.35 19.55 -13.80
N PRO A 30 -8.62 19.75 -12.50
CA PRO A 30 -9.26 18.77 -11.64
C PRO A 30 -10.70 18.36 -12.02
N SER A 31 -11.34 19.10 -12.94
CA SER A 31 -12.62 18.71 -13.56
C SER A 31 -12.46 17.57 -14.57
N ASP A 32 -11.29 17.45 -15.22
CA ASP A 32 -10.94 16.33 -16.10
C ASP A 32 -10.62 15.08 -15.25
N ARG A 33 -11.56 14.13 -15.24
CA ARG A 33 -11.49 12.90 -14.47
C ARG A 33 -11.72 11.69 -15.34
N ILE A 34 -10.95 10.65 -15.06
CA ILE A 34 -11.11 9.31 -15.64
C ILE A 34 -11.50 8.37 -14.50
N ILE A 35 -12.47 7.48 -14.73
CA ILE A 35 -12.89 6.48 -13.76
C ILE A 35 -12.81 5.11 -14.42
N TYR A 36 -12.11 4.18 -13.77
CA TYR A 36 -12.03 2.79 -14.17
C TYR A 36 -12.60 1.90 -13.07
N SER A 37 -13.62 1.13 -13.40
CA SER A 37 -14.15 0.08 -12.54
C SER A 37 -13.20 -1.12 -12.56
N ILE A 38 -12.98 -1.72 -11.40
CA ILE A 38 -12.11 -2.89 -11.27
C ILE A 38 -12.98 -4.13 -11.07
N ASP A 39 -12.82 -5.09 -11.97
CA ASP A 39 -13.64 -6.28 -11.99
C ASP A 39 -13.51 -7.08 -10.69
N ASP A 40 -14.66 -7.46 -10.13
CA ASP A 40 -14.78 -8.24 -8.89
C ASP A 40 -14.05 -7.65 -7.66
N ALA A 41 -13.71 -6.36 -7.67
CA ALA A 41 -13.10 -5.72 -6.51
C ALA A 41 -14.11 -5.58 -5.36
N ILE A 42 -13.62 -5.77 -4.12
CA ILE A 42 -14.43 -5.56 -2.90
C ILE A 42 -13.92 -4.34 -2.13
N LEU A 43 -12.61 -4.27 -1.89
CA LEU A 43 -11.99 -3.16 -1.18
C LEU A 43 -10.59 -2.89 -1.72
N LEU A 44 -10.52 -1.94 -2.66
CA LEU A 44 -9.23 -1.40 -3.10
C LEU A 44 -8.69 -0.49 -2.01
N ASN A 45 -7.55 -0.88 -1.43
CA ASN A 45 -6.93 -0.15 -0.33
C ASN A 45 -5.85 0.79 -0.85
N ASP A 46 -4.70 0.30 -1.26
CA ASP A 46 -3.61 1.14 -1.75
C ASP A 46 -3.30 0.88 -3.23
N LEU A 47 -2.54 1.79 -3.81
CA LEU A 47 -2.06 1.68 -5.19
C LEU A 47 -0.62 2.16 -5.35
N ALA A 48 0.12 1.47 -6.20
CA ALA A 48 1.44 1.88 -6.67
C ALA A 48 1.45 1.96 -8.19
N THR A 49 2.28 2.81 -8.78
CA THR A 49 2.40 2.94 -10.24
C THR A 49 3.81 2.67 -10.70
N ASP A 50 3.97 2.05 -11.87
CA ASP A 50 5.27 1.88 -12.51
C ASP A 50 5.53 2.90 -13.63
N SER A 51 6.75 2.90 -14.13
CA SER A 51 7.17 3.79 -15.24
C SER A 51 6.61 3.36 -16.61
N SER A 52 5.99 2.19 -16.71
CA SER A 52 5.40 1.66 -17.94
C SER A 52 3.92 2.05 -18.09
N GLY A 53 3.35 2.76 -17.11
CA GLY A 53 1.97 3.23 -17.15
C GLY A 53 0.96 2.27 -16.53
N TYR A 54 1.42 1.29 -15.75
CA TYR A 54 0.54 0.41 -14.98
C TYR A 54 0.39 0.88 -13.54
N ALA A 55 -0.82 0.68 -12.99
CA ALA A 55 -1.08 0.71 -11.56
C ALA A 55 -1.24 -0.71 -11.02
N TYR A 56 -0.80 -0.90 -9.79
CA TYR A 56 -1.01 -2.11 -8.99
C TYR A 56 -1.88 -1.73 -7.80
N LEU A 57 -2.97 -2.45 -7.60
CA LEU A 57 -3.98 -2.13 -6.59
C LEU A 57 -4.08 -3.29 -5.60
N SER A 58 -4.00 -3.02 -4.31
CA SER A 58 -4.32 -4.02 -3.29
C SER A 58 -5.83 -4.12 -3.11
N ASP A 59 -6.41 -5.29 -3.42
CA ASP A 59 -7.78 -5.65 -3.08
C ASP A 59 -7.74 -6.50 -1.82
N SER A 60 -7.74 -5.81 -0.68
CA SER A 60 -7.43 -6.39 0.63
C SER A 60 -8.39 -7.51 1.02
N THR A 61 -9.68 -7.36 0.77
CA THR A 61 -10.70 -8.36 1.10
C THR A 61 -10.57 -9.62 0.25
N ASN A 62 -10.22 -9.48 -1.03
CA ASN A 62 -10.02 -10.60 -1.94
C ASN A 62 -8.62 -11.23 -1.83
N SER A 63 -7.75 -10.71 -0.97
CA SER A 63 -6.36 -11.16 -0.82
C SER A 63 -5.64 -11.26 -2.16
N ARG A 64 -5.74 -10.22 -2.99
CA ARG A 64 -5.14 -10.15 -4.34
C ARG A 64 -4.54 -8.79 -4.63
N VAL A 65 -3.67 -8.75 -5.62
CA VAL A 65 -3.23 -7.52 -6.28
C VAL A 65 -3.79 -7.52 -7.71
N VAL A 66 -4.35 -6.40 -8.14
CA VAL A 66 -4.85 -6.17 -9.50
C VAL A 66 -3.88 -5.25 -10.22
N ARG A 67 -3.60 -5.51 -11.51
CA ARG A 67 -2.86 -4.59 -12.39
C ARG A 67 -3.82 -3.91 -13.35
N VAL A 68 -3.66 -2.61 -13.52
CA VAL A 68 -4.49 -1.76 -14.40
C VAL A 68 -3.58 -1.03 -15.36
N ASP A 69 -3.91 -1.05 -16.64
CA ASP A 69 -3.32 -0.14 -17.64
C ASP A 69 -3.98 1.25 -17.49
N LEU A 70 -3.21 2.24 -17.09
CA LEU A 70 -3.73 3.59 -16.83
C LEU A 70 -4.14 4.37 -18.08
N ALA A 71 -3.75 3.91 -19.26
CA ALA A 71 -4.15 4.53 -20.52
C ALA A 71 -5.51 4.01 -21.02
N THR A 72 -5.80 2.72 -20.78
CA THR A 72 -7.00 2.05 -21.32
C THR A 72 -8.02 1.69 -20.27
N GLY A 73 -7.62 1.49 -19.02
CA GLY A 73 -8.45 0.97 -17.92
C GLY A 73 -8.56 -0.56 -17.92
N GLU A 74 -7.92 -1.25 -18.89
CA GLU A 74 -7.87 -2.71 -18.87
C GLU A 74 -7.22 -3.19 -17.58
N ASN A 75 -7.88 -4.14 -16.91
CA ASN A 75 -7.40 -4.64 -15.63
C ASN A 75 -7.45 -6.16 -15.56
N SER A 76 -6.56 -6.71 -14.76
CA SER A 76 -6.47 -8.16 -14.54
C SER A 76 -5.83 -8.46 -13.19
N THR A 77 -6.16 -9.63 -12.63
CA THR A 77 -5.50 -10.11 -11.42
C THR A 77 -4.01 -10.32 -11.69
N TYR A 78 -3.16 -9.59 -10.97
CA TYR A 78 -1.70 -9.69 -11.04
C TYR A 78 -1.16 -10.77 -10.11
N MET A 79 -1.70 -10.85 -8.89
CA MET A 79 -1.42 -11.90 -7.91
C MET A 79 -2.71 -12.27 -7.20
N SER A 80 -2.94 -13.54 -6.94
CA SER A 80 -4.12 -14.06 -6.23
C SER A 80 -3.72 -14.97 -5.08
N THR A 81 -4.70 -15.25 -4.21
CA THR A 81 -4.51 -16.19 -3.10
C THR A 81 -3.31 -15.88 -2.21
N LEU A 82 -3.15 -14.59 -1.91
CA LEU A 82 -2.11 -14.17 -0.98
C LEU A 82 -2.41 -14.71 0.42
N PRO A 83 -1.39 -15.17 1.16
CA PRO A 83 -1.60 -15.79 2.48
C PRO A 83 -2.04 -14.80 3.53
N SER A 84 -1.85 -13.50 3.27
CA SER A 84 -2.27 -12.40 4.13
C SER A 84 -2.85 -11.28 3.29
N SER A 85 -3.76 -10.51 3.88
CA SER A 85 -4.42 -9.39 3.21
C SER A 85 -3.39 -8.33 2.77
N PRO A 86 -3.22 -8.06 1.45
CA PRO A 86 -2.33 -7.00 0.99
C PRO A 86 -2.92 -5.63 1.35
N ASN A 87 -2.06 -4.70 1.79
CA ASN A 87 -2.44 -3.35 2.13
C ASN A 87 -1.55 -2.35 1.39
N GLY A 88 -0.52 -1.79 2.01
CA GLY A 88 0.36 -0.82 1.37
C GLY A 88 1.17 -1.38 0.20
N LEU A 89 1.30 -0.61 -0.86
CA LEU A 89 2.02 -0.97 -2.08
C LEU A 89 3.03 0.10 -2.47
N LEU A 90 4.22 -0.34 -2.89
CA LEU A 90 5.21 0.55 -3.47
C LEU A 90 5.93 -0.11 -4.65
N VAL A 91 6.00 0.57 -5.79
CA VAL A 91 6.92 0.20 -6.86
C VAL A 91 8.24 0.94 -6.66
N HIS A 92 9.33 0.18 -6.55
CA HIS A 92 10.68 0.72 -6.52
C HIS A 92 11.59 -0.08 -7.44
N GLY A 93 12.04 0.55 -8.51
CA GLY A 93 12.78 -0.12 -9.59
C GLY A 93 11.91 -1.19 -10.29
N ASP A 94 12.38 -2.42 -10.29
CA ASP A 94 11.68 -3.59 -10.87
C ASP A 94 10.95 -4.45 -9.81
N ARG A 95 10.66 -3.88 -8.64
CA ARG A 95 10.05 -4.58 -7.52
C ARG A 95 8.75 -3.92 -7.11
N LEU A 96 7.74 -4.74 -6.86
CA LEU A 96 6.53 -4.34 -6.15
C LEU A 96 6.68 -4.80 -4.70
N TYR A 97 6.80 -3.85 -3.78
CA TYR A 97 6.76 -4.09 -2.34
C TYR A 97 5.31 -4.15 -1.88
N ILE A 98 5.03 -5.05 -0.96
CA ILE A 98 3.70 -5.29 -0.41
C ILE A 98 3.84 -5.35 1.11
N ALA A 99 3.23 -4.39 1.78
CA ALA A 99 3.02 -4.38 3.21
C ALA A 99 1.67 -5.05 3.47
N SER A 100 1.66 -6.20 4.17
CA SER A 100 0.42 -6.92 4.39
C SER A 100 -0.15 -6.68 5.79
N TRP A 101 -1.48 -6.66 5.87
CA TRP A 101 -2.21 -6.49 7.13
C TRP A 101 -2.02 -7.67 8.06
N GLY A 102 -1.94 -8.87 7.50
CA GLY A 102 -1.86 -10.13 8.24
C GLY A 102 -3.01 -11.05 7.91
N ILE A 103 -3.06 -12.19 8.59
CA ILE A 103 -4.11 -13.18 8.43
C ILE A 103 -5.25 -12.83 9.39
N MET A 104 -6.42 -12.57 8.82
CA MET A 104 -7.60 -12.20 9.60
C MET A 104 -8.06 -13.33 10.51
N SER A 105 -8.58 -12.97 11.68
CA SER A 105 -9.21 -13.89 12.62
C SER A 105 -10.61 -14.31 12.13
N GLU A 106 -11.01 -15.55 12.36
CA GLU A 106 -12.36 -16.05 12.05
C GLU A 106 -13.40 -15.70 13.14
N GLN A 107 -13.12 -14.78 14.02
CA GLN A 107 -14.00 -14.43 15.15
C GLN A 107 -15.25 -13.66 14.69
N PRO A 108 -16.44 -14.01 15.19
CA PRO A 108 -17.73 -13.42 14.75
C PRO A 108 -18.14 -12.12 15.46
N GLU A 109 -17.25 -11.44 16.16
CA GLU A 109 -17.58 -10.22 16.92
C GLU A 109 -17.48 -8.95 16.03
N GLU A 110 -18.18 -7.87 16.38
CA GLU A 110 -18.31 -6.63 15.59
C GLU A 110 -16.98 -5.95 15.18
N ARG A 111 -15.87 -6.31 15.82
CA ARG A 111 -14.51 -5.88 15.48
C ARG A 111 -13.61 -7.00 14.92
N ALA A 112 -14.16 -8.17 14.69
CA ALA A 112 -13.40 -9.34 14.27
C ALA A 112 -12.71 -9.17 12.93
N GLU A 113 -13.26 -8.35 12.04
CA GLU A 113 -12.69 -8.03 10.73
C GLU A 113 -11.33 -7.33 10.78
N TRP A 114 -10.97 -6.73 11.93
CA TRP A 114 -9.71 -6.01 12.13
C TRP A 114 -8.70 -6.80 12.97
N ILE A 115 -9.14 -7.87 13.65
CA ILE A 115 -8.28 -8.69 14.50
C ILE A 115 -7.56 -9.71 13.63
N THR A 116 -6.24 -9.69 13.68
CA THR A 116 -5.40 -10.65 12.96
C THR A 116 -5.00 -11.81 13.86
N LYS A 117 -5.03 -13.01 13.27
CA LYS A 117 -4.49 -14.23 13.87
C LYS A 117 -2.96 -14.25 13.81
N THR A 118 -2.42 -13.71 12.75
CA THR A 118 -0.98 -13.60 12.50
C THR A 118 -0.68 -12.24 11.93
N ALA A 119 0.33 -11.57 12.46
CA ALA A 119 0.79 -10.29 11.95
C ALA A 119 1.24 -10.39 10.49
N GLY A 120 1.22 -9.27 9.79
CA GLY A 120 1.57 -9.18 8.39
C GLY A 120 3.08 -9.16 8.14
N ASP A 121 3.44 -9.54 6.94
CA ASP A 121 4.81 -9.51 6.42
C ASP A 121 5.01 -8.30 5.51
N LEU A 122 6.24 -7.79 5.48
CA LEU A 122 6.72 -6.97 4.38
C LEU A 122 7.51 -7.85 3.41
N TYR A 123 7.14 -7.84 2.14
CA TYR A 123 7.83 -8.60 1.09
C TYR A 123 7.78 -7.85 -0.24
N TRP A 124 8.56 -8.31 -1.21
CA TRP A 124 8.50 -7.83 -2.58
C TRP A 124 8.40 -8.98 -3.57
N VAL A 125 7.91 -8.65 -4.77
CA VAL A 125 7.88 -9.53 -5.93
C VAL A 125 8.50 -8.82 -7.14
N SER A 126 9.09 -9.59 -8.05
CA SER A 126 9.65 -9.02 -9.28
C SER A 126 8.52 -8.62 -10.25
N LEU A 127 8.62 -7.42 -10.82
CA LEU A 127 7.75 -6.97 -11.89
C LEU A 127 8.10 -7.61 -13.25
N LYS A 128 9.34 -8.08 -13.40
CA LYS A 128 9.86 -8.65 -14.65
C LYS A 128 9.60 -10.16 -14.78
N GLU A 129 9.52 -10.87 -13.66
CA GLU A 129 9.34 -12.32 -13.65
C GLU A 129 7.86 -12.68 -13.82
N SER A 130 7.59 -13.72 -14.60
CA SER A 130 6.23 -14.25 -14.78
C SER A 130 5.72 -14.92 -13.51
N GLU A 131 6.57 -15.68 -12.82
CA GLU A 131 6.29 -16.28 -11.54
C GLU A 131 6.49 -15.28 -10.41
N LYS A 132 5.47 -15.05 -9.58
CA LYS A 132 5.49 -14.07 -8.50
C LYS A 132 6.00 -14.69 -7.20
N VAL A 133 7.31 -14.92 -7.14
CA VAL A 133 7.97 -15.38 -5.92
C VAL A 133 8.03 -14.25 -4.90
N ARG A 134 7.58 -14.55 -3.67
CA ARG A 134 7.64 -13.59 -2.56
C ARG A 134 9.03 -13.62 -1.91
N HIS A 135 9.67 -12.46 -1.89
CA HIS A 135 10.94 -12.24 -1.21
C HIS A 135 10.69 -11.51 0.11
N ILE A 136 10.70 -12.24 1.21
CA ILE A 136 10.42 -11.67 2.54
C ILE A 136 11.51 -10.68 2.94
N VAL A 137 11.09 -9.51 3.37
CA VAL A 137 11.95 -8.45 3.93
C VAL A 137 11.90 -8.47 5.46
N ALA A 138 10.69 -8.56 6.02
CA ALA A 138 10.45 -8.75 7.45
C ALA A 138 9.16 -9.57 7.64
N SER A 139 9.20 -10.54 8.55
CA SER A 139 8.05 -11.41 8.85
C SER A 139 7.38 -10.98 10.15
N GLU A 140 6.06 -11.17 10.21
CA GLU A 140 5.23 -10.97 11.40
C GLU A 140 5.47 -9.62 12.10
N LEU A 141 5.62 -8.56 11.27
CA LEU A 141 6.04 -7.24 11.76
C LEU A 141 4.90 -6.46 12.41
N GLY A 142 3.67 -6.60 11.92
CA GLY A 142 2.50 -5.87 12.43
C GLY A 142 1.32 -5.90 11.47
N ASN A 143 0.34 -5.06 11.72
CA ASN A 143 -0.74 -4.77 10.79
C ASN A 143 -0.29 -3.65 9.85
N LEU A 144 0.48 -4.04 8.82
CA LEU A 144 1.20 -3.10 8.00
C LEU A 144 0.26 -2.34 7.08
N ASP A 145 0.52 -1.02 6.92
CA ASP A 145 -0.26 -0.14 6.07
C ASP A 145 0.66 0.51 5.03
N GLY A 146 1.25 1.67 5.26
CA GLY A 146 2.09 2.35 4.29
C GLY A 146 3.51 1.77 4.17
N VAL A 147 4.11 1.91 3.00
CA VAL A 147 5.51 1.55 2.74
C VAL A 147 6.18 2.56 1.82
N GLU A 148 7.36 3.05 2.23
CA GLU A 148 8.19 3.97 1.43
C GLU A 148 9.67 3.55 1.47
N ILE A 149 10.45 3.98 0.47
CA ILE A 149 11.88 3.68 0.36
C ILE A 149 12.67 4.97 0.10
N ASP A 150 13.68 5.25 0.93
CA ASP A 150 14.54 6.40 0.76
C ASP A 150 15.62 6.19 -0.33
N GLN A 151 16.33 7.26 -0.69
CA GLN A 151 17.39 7.22 -1.70
C GLN A 151 18.58 6.31 -1.31
N LYS A 152 18.71 5.93 -0.03
CA LYS A 152 19.72 4.99 0.47
C LYS A 152 19.22 3.55 0.45
N GLY A 153 17.96 3.33 0.05
CA GLY A 153 17.30 2.02 0.02
C GLY A 153 16.83 1.53 1.38
N ASN A 154 16.75 2.39 2.40
CA ASN A 154 16.08 2.03 3.64
C ASN A 154 14.57 2.05 3.43
N ILE A 155 13.90 1.06 3.99
CA ILE A 155 12.45 0.91 3.88
C ILE A 155 11.82 1.44 5.16
N TYR A 156 10.75 2.22 5.02
CA TYR A 156 9.91 2.69 6.11
C TYR A 156 8.54 2.05 5.97
N VAL A 157 7.99 1.57 7.06
CA VAL A 157 6.68 0.90 7.05
C VAL A 157 5.91 1.23 8.32
N SER A 158 4.63 1.52 8.18
CA SER A 158 3.72 1.78 9.30
C SER A 158 2.99 0.52 9.72
N ASP A 159 2.70 0.41 11.01
CA ASP A 159 1.80 -0.55 11.63
C ASP A 159 0.59 0.22 12.15
N TRP A 160 -0.52 0.08 11.47
CA TRP A 160 -1.74 0.84 11.72
C TRP A 160 -2.34 0.57 13.11
N GLU A 161 -2.40 -0.72 13.50
CA GLU A 161 -3.06 -1.13 14.74
C GLU A 161 -2.27 -0.69 15.97
N ASN A 162 -0.94 -0.87 15.95
CA ASN A 162 -0.11 -0.53 17.08
C ASN A 162 0.46 0.89 17.02
N GLY A 163 0.23 1.62 15.92
CA GLY A 163 0.75 2.97 15.71
C GLY A 163 2.27 3.02 15.62
N LYS A 164 2.93 1.96 15.15
CA LYS A 164 4.38 1.89 15.08
C LYS A 164 4.91 2.27 13.72
N LEU A 165 6.03 2.99 13.72
CA LEU A 165 6.81 3.27 12.52
C LEU A 165 8.12 2.48 12.59
N TYR A 166 8.36 1.67 11.56
CA TYR A 166 9.58 0.90 11.43
C TYR A 166 10.47 1.41 10.31
N LYS A 167 11.78 1.26 10.51
CA LYS A 167 12.80 1.39 9.47
C LYS A 167 13.53 0.08 9.31
N ILE A 168 13.65 -0.39 8.07
CA ILE A 168 14.47 -1.56 7.73
C ILE A 168 15.69 -1.07 6.98
N SER A 169 16.88 -1.29 7.56
CA SER A 169 18.14 -0.86 6.99
C SER A 169 18.46 -1.56 5.66
N SER A 170 18.87 -0.79 4.66
CA SER A 170 19.30 -1.33 3.37
C SER A 170 20.55 -2.20 3.48
N SER A 171 21.45 -1.88 4.40
CA SER A 171 22.77 -2.50 4.51
C SER A 171 22.77 -3.86 5.20
N ASN A 172 22.02 -4.00 6.31
CA ASN A 172 22.05 -5.19 7.16
C ASN A 172 20.68 -5.80 7.44
N LYS A 173 19.61 -5.24 6.84
CA LYS A 173 18.21 -5.68 7.02
C LYS A 173 17.72 -5.63 8.48
N THR A 174 18.40 -4.87 9.35
CA THR A 174 17.92 -4.67 10.72
C THR A 174 16.62 -3.87 10.71
N VAL A 175 15.63 -4.37 11.44
CA VAL A 175 14.37 -3.67 11.72
C VAL A 175 14.56 -2.82 12.97
N ILE A 176 14.25 -1.54 12.88
CA ILE A 176 14.36 -0.55 13.97
C ILE A 176 12.99 0.11 14.12
N GLU A 177 12.42 0.10 15.30
CA GLU A 177 11.27 0.91 15.64
C GLU A 177 11.71 2.36 15.82
N LEU A 178 11.24 3.26 14.97
CA LEU A 178 11.57 4.68 15.00
C LEU A 178 10.70 5.46 15.98
N GLY A 179 9.48 5.00 16.20
CA GLY A 179 8.55 5.64 17.13
C GLY A 179 7.22 4.89 17.21
N GLN A 180 6.50 5.22 18.28
CA GLN A 180 5.15 4.76 18.49
C GLN A 180 4.20 5.97 18.57
N TYR A 181 3.16 5.93 17.78
CA TYR A 181 2.15 6.96 17.62
C TYR A 181 0.79 6.41 18.07
N LYS A 182 -0.27 7.14 17.79
CA LYS A 182 -1.64 6.64 18.03
C LYS A 182 -1.99 5.56 16.99
N GLN A 183 -2.93 4.69 17.35
CA GLN A 183 -3.59 3.78 16.40
C GLN A 183 -4.12 4.56 15.19
N GLY A 184 -4.03 3.97 14.02
CA GLY A 184 -4.41 4.62 12.77
C GLY A 184 -3.26 5.29 12.04
N LEU A 185 -1.99 4.94 12.36
CA LEU A 185 -0.84 5.33 11.54
C LEU A 185 -0.96 4.63 10.18
N ALA A 186 -1.50 5.37 9.22
CA ALA A 186 -1.94 4.86 7.92
C ALA A 186 -0.83 4.91 6.86
N ASP A 187 -1.22 4.92 5.59
CA ASP A 187 -0.28 5.04 4.47
C ASP A 187 0.60 6.29 4.65
N LEU A 188 1.88 6.14 4.46
CA LEU A 188 2.86 7.19 4.71
C LEU A 188 3.42 7.73 3.39
N GLY A 189 3.88 8.97 3.41
CA GLY A 189 4.56 9.58 2.29
C GLY A 189 6.00 9.92 2.62
N LEU A 190 6.88 9.92 1.62
CA LEU A 190 8.27 10.32 1.74
C LEU A 190 8.58 11.48 0.79
N ASN A 191 9.00 12.61 1.33
CA ASN A 191 9.59 13.67 0.54
C ASN A 191 11.02 13.26 0.15
N SER A 192 11.19 12.83 -1.10
CA SER A 192 12.47 12.33 -1.61
C SER A 192 13.59 13.38 -1.63
N LEU A 193 13.27 14.67 -1.56
CA LEU A 193 14.26 15.76 -1.55
C LEU A 193 14.81 16.04 -0.14
N THR A 194 13.93 16.02 0.86
CA THR A 194 14.30 16.33 2.25
C THR A 194 14.55 15.09 3.09
N GLY A 195 13.99 13.95 2.71
CA GLY A 195 13.98 12.73 3.51
C GLY A 195 12.90 12.72 4.59
N GLU A 196 12.04 13.74 4.62
CA GLU A 196 10.97 13.88 5.60
C GLU A 196 9.83 12.89 5.32
N LEU A 197 9.41 12.16 6.34
CA LEU A 197 8.23 11.30 6.27
C LEU A 197 6.97 12.09 6.67
N VAL A 198 5.90 11.86 5.94
CA VAL A 198 4.57 12.39 6.22
C VAL A 198 3.73 11.24 6.77
N LEU A 199 3.24 11.39 7.98
CA LEU A 199 2.60 10.35 8.77
C LEU A 199 1.14 10.71 9.07
N PRO A 200 0.17 10.26 8.28
CA PRO A 200 -1.24 10.45 8.58
C PRO A 200 -1.68 9.54 9.74
N ILE A 201 -2.31 10.13 10.75
CA ILE A 201 -2.94 9.39 11.86
C ILE A 201 -4.45 9.42 11.64
N MET A 202 -4.96 8.44 10.92
CA MET A 202 -6.31 8.43 10.37
C MET A 202 -7.40 8.63 11.43
N LEU A 203 -7.31 7.95 12.57
CA LEU A 203 -8.34 7.99 13.61
C LEU A 203 -8.36 9.30 14.41
N SER A 204 -7.29 10.09 14.39
CA SER A 204 -7.23 11.39 15.06
C SER A 204 -7.26 12.59 14.11
N SER A 205 -7.36 12.35 12.79
CA SER A 205 -7.34 13.39 11.75
C SER A 205 -6.11 14.31 11.86
N GLU A 206 -4.96 13.72 12.18
CA GLU A 206 -3.68 14.40 12.33
C GLU A 206 -2.74 13.99 11.19
N VAL A 207 -1.86 14.90 10.81
CA VAL A 207 -0.71 14.60 9.93
C VAL A 207 0.54 15.07 10.65
N LEU A 208 1.48 14.17 10.84
CA LEU A 208 2.76 14.46 11.49
C LEU A 208 3.88 14.44 10.45
N PHE A 209 4.97 15.14 10.75
CA PHE A 209 6.19 15.18 9.94
C PHE A 209 7.35 14.66 10.78
N TYR A 210 8.12 13.73 10.21
CA TYR A 210 9.23 13.06 10.88
C TYR A 210 10.53 13.16 10.07
#